data_f09bf1a19d23656790aece8784b9b055
#
_entry.id   f09bf1a19d23656790aece8784b9b055
#
_cell.length_a   1.000
_cell.length_b   1.000
_cell.length_c   1.000
_cell.angle_alpha   90.00
_cell.angle_beta   90.00
_cell.angle_gamma   90.00
#
_symmetry.space_group_name_H-M   'P 1'
#
loop_
_entity.id
_entity.type
_entity.pdbx_description
1 polymer ?
#
loop_
_entity_poly.entity_id
_entity_poly.type
_entity_poly.pdbx_seq_one_letter_code
_entity_poly.pdbx_strand_id
1 'polypeptide(L)'
;MGERVLRAQREDVPWDMATDVVVAGSGAAGWSAAIGAALAGAEVLVLEKEATIGGTTAKAGGRFAGEVASTWLWICNHPWLAELGLTDPRPEALRYLARLSRPELYDPEHSTLGLPPGEYALLEAFYDRGSEAVAALADCGALPLRSLAGTLDYYADLPENAAPNGRGLYLPMPDGTEGLGSDIVESMRAKAESLGVGVRTESGVWGLVVDDNDAVIGVAAGARASDLVLVEARKGVIFATGGFTHDDDLRRNHLRGPVLGGLAGAGCTGDLVRIAGEIGLDLAGMNEAWHVPMVLDHAPAPVSGAFRLPGDSMIVVNTAGHRVVNEKTTYNEMTRAFFAWDPGRAVYPNLPLIMIYDDDVSRRCRAMPEDAPVTDGGGNPLPPVPGEGHEIVGETWAELAEKIDEKLVKYQHIVPGARLDETFLEGLQQTLMEWSAMSERGVDSDFGRGGTSTERRRSGPPRREGRRFPAREALGQGRSDIVDVSRGHRSQRFIRVRGRSREGIGMQAGEKHSRCFGS
;
A
#
# COMPACT_ATOMS: atom_id res chain seq x y z
N MET A 1 22.42 -15.14 19.06
CA MET A 1 21.05 -14.93 19.51
C MET A 1 20.77 -15.97 20.58
N GLY A 2 20.27 -15.60 21.77
CA GLY A 2 19.89 -16.58 22.79
C GLY A 2 18.59 -17.30 22.37
N GLU A 3 18.35 -18.45 23.01
CA GLU A 3 17.10 -19.20 22.84
C GLU A 3 15.89 -18.29 23.11
N ARG A 4 14.89 -18.35 22.23
CA ARG A 4 13.63 -17.61 22.36
C ARG A 4 12.53 -18.43 23.03
N VAL A 5 12.86 -19.63 23.44
CA VAL A 5 11.95 -20.55 24.13
C VAL A 5 12.56 -20.98 25.43
N LEU A 6 11.93 -20.56 26.54
CA LEU A 6 12.26 -21.03 27.89
C LEU A 6 11.37 -22.21 28.23
N ARG A 7 11.96 -23.37 28.56
CA ARG A 7 11.24 -24.54 29.03
C ARG A 7 11.27 -24.60 30.55
N ALA A 8 10.10 -24.55 31.19
CA ALA A 8 9.97 -24.59 32.65
C ALA A 8 8.56 -24.99 33.07
N GLN A 9 8.42 -25.60 34.24
CA GLN A 9 7.09 -25.76 34.84
C GLN A 9 6.57 -24.42 35.36
N ARG A 10 5.25 -24.23 35.33
CA ARG A 10 4.61 -22.98 35.71
C ARG A 10 4.98 -22.46 37.09
N GLU A 11 5.08 -23.37 38.05
CA GLU A 11 5.45 -23.09 39.44
C GLU A 11 6.93 -22.73 39.65
N ASP A 12 7.79 -23.07 38.68
CA ASP A 12 9.23 -22.80 38.75
C ASP A 12 9.61 -21.45 38.12
N VAL A 13 8.67 -20.80 37.43
CA VAL A 13 8.91 -19.53 36.78
C VAL A 13 8.63 -18.36 37.72
N PRO A 14 9.58 -17.46 37.94
CA PRO A 14 9.35 -16.25 38.74
C PRO A 14 8.57 -15.20 37.93
N TRP A 15 7.28 -15.39 37.83
CA TRP A 15 6.40 -14.50 37.08
C TRP A 15 6.38 -13.09 37.66
N ASP A 16 6.65 -12.09 36.83
CA ASP A 16 6.52 -10.67 37.17
C ASP A 16 5.07 -10.18 37.06
N MET A 17 4.32 -10.78 36.15
CA MET A 17 2.93 -10.45 35.85
C MET A 17 2.15 -11.73 35.50
N ALA A 18 0.82 -11.67 35.64
CA ALA A 18 -0.06 -12.75 35.22
C ALA A 18 -1.36 -12.20 34.61
N THR A 19 -1.85 -12.87 33.57
CA THR A 19 -3.14 -12.57 32.93
C THR A 19 -3.73 -13.86 32.36
N ASP A 20 -5.00 -13.82 31.89
CA ASP A 20 -5.57 -14.98 31.20
C ASP A 20 -5.03 -15.10 29.78
N VAL A 21 -5.06 -14.00 29.04
CA VAL A 21 -4.64 -13.95 27.62
C VAL A 21 -3.64 -12.83 27.42
N VAL A 22 -2.48 -13.17 26.88
CA VAL A 22 -1.51 -12.19 26.36
C VAL A 22 -1.76 -12.00 24.88
N VAL A 23 -1.88 -10.75 24.44
CA VAL A 23 -1.94 -10.37 23.03
C VAL A 23 -0.67 -9.62 22.66
N ALA A 24 0.14 -10.17 21.75
CA ALA A 24 1.37 -9.55 21.27
C ALA A 24 1.07 -8.70 20.02
N GLY A 25 1.16 -7.38 20.16
CA GLY A 25 0.89 -6.38 19.12
C GLY A 25 -0.45 -5.70 19.27
N SER A 26 -0.47 -4.39 18.99
CA SER A 26 -1.62 -3.49 19.17
C SER A 26 -2.21 -2.97 17.85
N GLY A 27 -1.98 -3.65 16.72
CA GLY A 27 -2.65 -3.39 15.45
C GLY A 27 -4.12 -3.85 15.45
N ALA A 28 -4.81 -3.73 14.32
CA ALA A 28 -6.23 -4.13 14.20
C ALA A 28 -6.48 -5.58 14.66
N ALA A 29 -5.61 -6.51 14.30
CA ALA A 29 -5.73 -7.91 14.71
C ALA A 29 -5.59 -8.07 16.24
N GLY A 30 -4.63 -7.35 16.85
CA GLY A 30 -4.40 -7.40 18.29
C GLY A 30 -5.58 -6.82 19.09
N TRP A 31 -6.07 -5.68 18.70
CA TRP A 31 -7.25 -5.09 19.33
C TRP A 31 -8.51 -5.94 19.15
N SER A 32 -8.72 -6.52 17.97
CA SER A 32 -9.85 -7.43 17.75
C SER A 32 -9.78 -8.64 18.64
N ALA A 33 -8.59 -9.24 18.78
CA ALA A 33 -8.37 -10.38 19.65
C ALA A 33 -8.56 -10.00 21.14
N ALA A 34 -8.03 -8.87 21.58
CA ALA A 34 -8.13 -8.40 22.95
C ALA A 34 -9.60 -8.10 23.33
N ILE A 35 -10.34 -7.41 22.46
CA ILE A 35 -11.77 -7.12 22.67
C ILE A 35 -12.56 -8.43 22.73
N GLY A 36 -12.34 -9.35 21.79
CA GLY A 36 -13.03 -10.64 21.75
C GLY A 36 -12.77 -11.47 23.00
N ALA A 37 -11.53 -11.55 23.46
CA ALA A 37 -11.17 -12.28 24.68
C ALA A 37 -11.77 -11.62 25.95
N ALA A 38 -11.76 -10.29 26.04
CA ALA A 38 -12.35 -9.57 27.17
C ALA A 38 -13.88 -9.71 27.21
N LEU A 39 -14.56 -9.66 26.05
CA LEU A 39 -16.01 -9.92 25.96
C LEU A 39 -16.36 -11.37 26.36
N ALA A 40 -15.45 -12.31 26.17
CA ALA A 40 -15.58 -13.69 26.65
C ALA A 40 -15.22 -13.85 28.15
N GLY A 41 -14.94 -12.75 28.88
CA GLY A 41 -14.68 -12.74 30.32
C GLY A 41 -13.23 -13.09 30.69
N ALA A 42 -12.27 -13.01 29.76
CA ALA A 42 -10.86 -13.19 30.07
C ALA A 42 -10.23 -11.87 30.56
N GLU A 43 -9.29 -11.98 31.50
CA GLU A 43 -8.35 -10.92 31.80
C GLU A 43 -7.32 -10.85 30.67
N VAL A 44 -7.11 -9.66 30.07
CA VAL A 44 -6.30 -9.50 28.85
C VAL A 44 -5.22 -8.46 29.04
N LEU A 45 -4.00 -8.78 28.60
CA LEU A 45 -2.89 -7.84 28.52
C LEU A 45 -2.38 -7.76 27.08
N VAL A 46 -2.41 -6.56 26.50
CA VAL A 46 -1.80 -6.25 25.19
C VAL A 46 -0.37 -5.77 25.43
N LEU A 47 0.59 -6.41 24.76
CA LEU A 47 2.01 -6.04 24.76
C LEU A 47 2.37 -5.44 23.40
N GLU A 48 2.76 -4.18 23.38
CA GLU A 48 3.18 -3.45 22.19
C GLU A 48 4.70 -3.20 22.25
N LYS A 49 5.38 -3.49 21.15
CA LYS A 49 6.83 -3.35 21.03
C LYS A 49 7.28 -1.89 20.98
N GLU A 50 6.52 -1.07 20.24
CA GLU A 50 6.83 0.34 20.05
C GLU A 50 6.35 1.19 21.25
N ALA A 51 6.82 2.44 21.32
CA ALA A 51 6.34 3.41 22.31
C ALA A 51 4.89 3.85 22.04
N THR A 52 4.41 3.67 20.80
CA THR A 52 3.05 4.02 20.37
C THR A 52 2.31 2.79 19.88
N ILE A 53 1.01 2.75 20.15
CA ILE A 53 0.13 1.66 19.73
C ILE A 53 -0.29 1.78 18.27
N GLY A 54 -0.76 0.66 17.70
CA GLY A 54 -1.49 0.62 16.43
C GLY A 54 -0.70 0.11 15.24
N GLY A 55 0.62 0.09 15.30
CA GLY A 55 1.49 -0.47 14.25
C GLY A 55 1.14 0.04 12.84
N THR A 56 1.08 -0.85 11.87
CA THR A 56 0.73 -0.52 10.48
C THR A 56 -0.72 -0.02 10.34
N THR A 57 -1.64 -0.47 11.19
CA THR A 57 -3.04 -0.01 11.15
C THR A 57 -3.12 1.49 11.41
N ALA A 58 -2.43 2.00 12.43
CA ALA A 58 -2.42 3.43 12.75
C ALA A 58 -1.83 4.30 11.62
N LYS A 59 -0.96 3.72 10.79
CA LYS A 59 -0.34 4.40 9.65
C LYS A 59 -1.20 4.36 8.37
N ALA A 60 -2.26 3.56 8.35
CA ALA A 60 -3.12 3.44 7.18
C ALA A 60 -3.92 4.72 6.93
N GLY A 61 -4.07 5.07 5.65
CA GLY A 61 -4.64 6.35 5.25
C GLY A 61 -3.60 7.48 5.34
N GLY A 62 -4.06 8.70 5.35
CA GLY A 62 -3.22 9.89 5.46
C GLY A 62 -3.85 11.10 4.81
N ARG A 63 -3.21 12.24 4.96
CA ARG A 63 -3.60 13.49 4.30
C ARG A 63 -2.69 13.72 3.10
N PHE A 64 -3.26 13.74 1.92
CA PHE A 64 -2.55 14.00 0.68
C PHE A 64 -3.10 15.29 0.08
N ALA A 65 -2.30 16.34 0.00
CA ALA A 65 -2.64 17.58 -0.68
C ALA A 65 -3.98 18.20 -0.25
N GLY A 66 -4.25 18.19 1.04
CA GLY A 66 -5.50 18.71 1.57
C GLY A 66 -6.71 17.77 1.45
N GLU A 67 -6.55 16.64 0.76
CA GLU A 67 -7.53 15.56 0.76
C GLU A 67 -7.19 14.51 1.81
N VAL A 68 -8.19 13.99 2.49
CA VAL A 68 -8.05 12.87 3.42
C VAL A 68 -8.20 11.57 2.62
N ALA A 69 -7.15 10.78 2.55
CA ALA A 69 -7.25 9.39 2.11
C ALA A 69 -7.58 8.54 3.33
N SER A 70 -8.85 8.34 3.57
CA SER A 70 -9.37 7.55 4.69
C SER A 70 -8.89 6.09 4.64
N THR A 71 -9.00 5.41 5.75
CA THR A 71 -8.73 3.98 5.86
C THR A 71 -10.01 3.20 5.70
N TRP A 72 -9.99 2.26 4.76
CA TRP A 72 -11.13 1.40 4.49
C TRP A 72 -10.82 -0.04 4.87
N LEU A 73 -11.84 -0.70 5.43
CA LEU A 73 -11.85 -2.14 5.59
C LEU A 73 -12.62 -2.73 4.40
N TRP A 74 -12.04 -3.71 3.73
CA TRP A 74 -12.71 -4.39 2.63
C TRP A 74 -13.20 -5.75 3.10
N ILE A 75 -14.52 -5.91 3.22
CA ILE A 75 -15.16 -7.10 3.83
C ILE A 75 -16.27 -7.59 2.91
N CYS A 76 -16.22 -8.86 2.55
CA CYS A 76 -17.30 -9.53 1.84
C CYS A 76 -18.52 -9.68 2.74
N ASN A 77 -19.72 -9.65 2.14
CA ASN A 77 -20.99 -10.02 2.78
C ASN A 77 -21.25 -9.33 4.15
N HIS A 78 -20.75 -8.12 4.37
CA HIS A 78 -21.01 -7.41 5.61
C HIS A 78 -22.48 -6.93 5.70
N PRO A 79 -23.07 -6.80 6.90
CA PRO A 79 -24.52 -6.57 7.07
C PRO A 79 -25.03 -5.27 6.43
N TRP A 80 -24.18 -4.25 6.31
CA TRP A 80 -24.57 -2.94 5.72
C TRP A 80 -24.71 -2.96 4.19
N LEU A 81 -24.39 -4.04 3.48
CA LEU A 81 -24.66 -4.16 2.03
C LEU A 81 -26.16 -4.04 1.74
N ALA A 82 -27.01 -4.57 2.61
CA ALA A 82 -28.45 -4.48 2.48
C ALA A 82 -28.97 -3.03 2.48
N GLU A 83 -28.30 -2.12 3.20
CA GLU A 83 -28.65 -0.67 3.21
C GLU A 83 -28.39 -0.02 1.84
N LEU A 84 -27.49 -0.57 1.06
CA LEU A 84 -27.17 -0.14 -0.31
C LEU A 84 -28.02 -0.87 -1.37
N GLY A 85 -28.91 -1.79 -0.96
CA GLY A 85 -29.65 -2.67 -1.87
C GLY A 85 -28.75 -3.67 -2.61
N LEU A 86 -27.58 -3.99 -2.05
CA LEU A 86 -26.60 -4.90 -2.61
C LEU A 86 -26.61 -6.25 -1.88
N THR A 87 -26.15 -7.28 -2.59
CA THR A 87 -25.89 -8.61 -2.05
C THR A 87 -24.50 -9.05 -2.51
N ASP A 88 -23.85 -9.89 -1.73
CA ASP A 88 -22.55 -10.48 -2.06
C ASP A 88 -22.64 -12.00 -1.87
N PRO A 89 -23.22 -12.74 -2.82
CA PRO A 89 -23.47 -14.16 -2.65
C PRO A 89 -22.16 -14.96 -2.50
N ARG A 90 -22.19 -15.93 -1.59
CA ARG A 90 -21.00 -16.71 -1.22
C ARG A 90 -20.29 -17.40 -2.39
N PRO A 91 -20.99 -18.09 -3.31
CA PRO A 91 -20.31 -18.78 -4.41
C PRO A 91 -19.54 -17.83 -5.33
N GLU A 92 -20.14 -16.68 -5.67
CA GLU A 92 -19.54 -15.66 -6.53
C GLU A 92 -18.37 -14.97 -5.82
N ALA A 93 -18.55 -14.62 -4.54
CA ALA A 93 -17.48 -14.00 -3.74
C ALA A 93 -16.27 -14.93 -3.61
N LEU A 94 -16.47 -16.22 -3.34
CA LEU A 94 -15.38 -17.19 -3.27
C LEU A 94 -14.68 -17.40 -4.63
N ARG A 95 -15.43 -17.44 -5.74
CA ARG A 95 -14.85 -17.48 -7.10
C ARG A 95 -14.01 -16.24 -7.38
N TYR A 96 -14.53 -15.06 -7.04
CA TYR A 96 -13.81 -13.80 -7.20
C TYR A 96 -12.51 -13.79 -6.39
N LEU A 97 -12.56 -14.16 -5.11
CA LEU A 97 -11.38 -14.25 -4.25
C LEU A 97 -10.36 -15.29 -4.74
N ALA A 98 -10.83 -16.49 -5.12
CA ALA A 98 -9.96 -17.55 -5.61
C ALA A 98 -9.23 -17.16 -6.90
N ARG A 99 -9.97 -16.55 -7.85
CA ARG A 99 -9.39 -16.05 -9.10
C ARG A 99 -8.32 -15.00 -8.87
N LEU A 100 -8.50 -14.11 -7.88
CA LEU A 100 -7.52 -13.05 -7.58
C LEU A 100 -6.32 -13.56 -6.80
N SER A 101 -6.53 -14.50 -5.87
CA SER A 101 -5.46 -15.01 -5.02
C SER A 101 -4.50 -15.95 -5.76
N ARG A 102 -5.04 -16.83 -6.62
CA ARG A 102 -4.27 -17.84 -7.37
C ARG A 102 -4.80 -17.98 -8.79
N PRO A 103 -4.64 -16.97 -9.65
CA PRO A 103 -5.16 -17.01 -11.02
C PRO A 103 -4.62 -18.19 -11.84
N GLU A 104 -3.41 -18.65 -11.53
CA GLU A 104 -2.76 -19.79 -12.18
C GLU A 104 -3.33 -21.16 -11.79
N LEU A 105 -4.03 -21.25 -10.67
CA LEU A 105 -4.66 -22.49 -10.17
C LEU A 105 -6.19 -22.45 -10.32
N TYR A 106 -6.76 -21.27 -10.54
CA TYR A 106 -8.21 -21.08 -10.52
C TYR A 106 -8.94 -21.95 -11.54
N ASP A 107 -9.82 -22.83 -11.03
CA ASP A 107 -10.73 -23.66 -11.81
C ASP A 107 -12.14 -23.55 -11.20
N PRO A 108 -13.10 -22.88 -11.86
CA PRO A 108 -14.44 -22.67 -11.33
C PRO A 108 -15.26 -23.96 -11.14
N GLU A 109 -14.88 -25.06 -11.80
CA GLU A 109 -15.57 -26.36 -11.72
C GLU A 109 -14.99 -27.28 -10.62
N HIS A 110 -13.81 -26.93 -10.08
CA HIS A 110 -13.20 -27.71 -9.02
C HIS A 110 -13.86 -27.42 -7.66
N SER A 111 -13.99 -28.43 -6.79
CA SER A 111 -14.64 -28.28 -5.47
C SER A 111 -13.99 -27.27 -4.53
N THR A 112 -12.68 -27.01 -4.68
CA THR A 112 -11.93 -25.96 -3.96
C THR A 112 -11.53 -24.82 -4.89
N LEU A 113 -12.24 -24.64 -6.01
CA LEU A 113 -11.91 -23.65 -7.05
C LEU A 113 -10.46 -23.76 -7.56
N GLY A 114 -9.87 -24.96 -7.52
CA GLY A 114 -8.50 -25.25 -7.93
C GLY A 114 -7.42 -24.97 -6.87
N LEU A 115 -7.77 -24.33 -5.75
CA LEU A 115 -6.83 -23.98 -4.70
C LEU A 115 -6.47 -25.17 -3.81
N PRO A 116 -5.28 -25.16 -3.17
CA PRO A 116 -4.98 -26.07 -2.07
C PRO A 116 -6.06 -25.98 -0.98
N PRO A 117 -6.45 -27.11 -0.35
CA PRO A 117 -7.56 -27.12 0.62
C PRO A 117 -7.39 -26.11 1.78
N GLY A 118 -6.18 -25.93 2.29
CA GLY A 118 -5.92 -24.95 3.35
C GLY A 118 -6.10 -23.50 2.90
N GLU A 119 -5.69 -23.14 1.67
CA GLU A 119 -5.89 -21.80 1.11
C GLU A 119 -7.39 -21.55 0.84
N TYR A 120 -8.10 -22.55 0.30
CA TYR A 120 -9.54 -22.44 0.10
C TYR A 120 -10.30 -22.25 1.43
N ALA A 121 -9.93 -22.99 2.48
CA ALA A 121 -10.52 -22.84 3.81
C ALA A 121 -10.28 -21.44 4.40
N LEU A 122 -9.14 -20.79 4.09
CA LEU A 122 -8.90 -19.38 4.49
C LEU A 122 -9.85 -18.42 3.78
N LEU A 123 -10.15 -18.64 2.49
CA LEU A 123 -11.12 -17.80 1.76
C LEU A 123 -12.53 -17.99 2.34
N GLU A 124 -12.91 -19.22 2.67
CA GLU A 124 -14.18 -19.50 3.33
C GLU A 124 -14.26 -18.78 4.70
N ALA A 125 -13.23 -18.92 5.51
CA ALA A 125 -13.16 -18.23 6.80
C ALA A 125 -13.20 -16.71 6.66
N PHE A 126 -12.54 -16.15 5.66
CA PHE A 126 -12.57 -14.70 5.40
C PHE A 126 -13.99 -14.24 5.03
N TYR A 127 -14.68 -14.97 4.15
CA TYR A 127 -16.05 -14.63 3.78
C TYR A 127 -17.02 -14.80 4.96
N ASP A 128 -17.02 -15.98 5.58
CA ASP A 128 -18.00 -16.35 6.61
C ASP A 128 -17.76 -15.61 7.93
N ARG A 129 -16.50 -15.54 8.39
CA ARG A 129 -16.12 -14.97 9.70
C ARG A 129 -15.77 -13.49 9.65
N GLY A 130 -15.31 -12.98 8.50
CA GLY A 130 -15.01 -11.56 8.34
C GLY A 130 -16.22 -10.67 8.55
N SER A 131 -17.35 -11.05 7.97
CA SER A 131 -18.65 -10.39 8.16
C SER A 131 -19.09 -10.42 9.63
N GLU A 132 -19.04 -11.60 10.29
CA GLU A 132 -19.38 -11.76 11.69
C GLU A 132 -18.48 -10.89 12.61
N ALA A 133 -17.18 -10.86 12.33
CA ALA A 133 -16.21 -10.13 13.15
C ALA A 133 -16.46 -8.61 13.11
N VAL A 134 -16.67 -8.03 11.92
CA VAL A 134 -16.95 -6.59 11.83
C VAL A 134 -18.30 -6.22 12.41
N ALA A 135 -19.31 -7.10 12.29
CA ALA A 135 -20.60 -6.92 12.96
C ALA A 135 -20.44 -6.90 14.49
N ALA A 136 -19.74 -7.88 15.05
CA ALA A 136 -19.47 -7.96 16.49
C ALA A 136 -18.69 -6.74 17.02
N LEU A 137 -17.71 -6.24 16.28
CA LEU A 137 -16.96 -5.04 16.65
C LEU A 137 -17.83 -3.78 16.58
N ALA A 138 -18.77 -3.71 15.64
CA ALA A 138 -19.71 -2.61 15.56
C ALA A 138 -20.74 -2.68 16.69
N ASP A 139 -21.34 -3.85 16.93
CA ASP A 139 -22.38 -4.08 17.95
C ASP A 139 -21.87 -3.79 19.37
N CYS A 140 -20.62 -4.16 19.64
CA CYS A 140 -20.02 -3.83 20.93
C CYS A 140 -19.56 -2.36 21.04
N GLY A 141 -19.63 -1.58 19.96
CA GLY A 141 -19.23 -0.17 19.91
C GLY A 141 -17.73 0.07 19.73
N ALA A 142 -16.95 -0.96 19.35
CA ALA A 142 -15.52 -0.80 19.06
C ALA A 142 -15.26 -0.13 17.71
N LEU A 143 -16.06 -0.47 16.69
CA LEU A 143 -15.97 0.08 15.34
C LEU A 143 -17.39 0.35 14.77
N PRO A 144 -17.98 1.52 14.98
CA PRO A 144 -19.28 1.87 14.42
C PRO A 144 -19.17 2.20 12.92
N LEU A 145 -18.91 1.17 12.12
CA LEU A 145 -18.63 1.26 10.68
C LEU A 145 -19.86 1.65 9.84
N ARG A 146 -19.58 2.15 8.63
CA ARG A 146 -20.56 2.43 7.59
C ARG A 146 -20.07 1.93 6.25
N SER A 147 -21.00 1.56 5.37
CA SER A 147 -20.69 1.20 3.99
C SER A 147 -20.23 2.39 3.19
N LEU A 148 -19.19 2.19 2.41
CA LEU A 148 -18.67 3.16 1.45
C LEU A 148 -19.43 3.01 0.12
N ALA A 149 -20.47 3.81 -0.03
CA ALA A 149 -21.32 3.76 -1.21
C ALA A 149 -20.58 4.18 -2.48
N GLY A 150 -20.78 3.41 -3.56
CA GLY A 150 -20.33 3.80 -4.90
C GLY A 150 -18.83 3.74 -5.15
N THR A 151 -18.03 3.20 -4.24
CA THR A 151 -16.60 2.91 -4.51
C THR A 151 -16.47 1.56 -5.18
N LEU A 152 -15.88 1.53 -6.38
CA LEU A 152 -15.67 0.31 -7.13
C LEU A 152 -14.52 -0.50 -6.54
N ASP A 153 -14.69 -1.81 -6.52
CA ASP A 153 -13.59 -2.77 -6.33
C ASP A 153 -12.54 -2.60 -7.42
N TYR A 154 -11.30 -2.99 -7.13
CA TYR A 154 -10.20 -2.91 -8.10
C TYR A 154 -10.48 -3.70 -9.38
N TYR A 155 -11.16 -4.82 -9.26
CA TYR A 155 -11.53 -5.71 -10.35
C TYR A 155 -13.05 -5.79 -10.52
N ALA A 156 -13.70 -4.61 -10.54
CA ALA A 156 -15.15 -4.49 -10.62
C ALA A 156 -15.76 -5.14 -11.88
N ASP A 157 -14.99 -5.22 -12.96
CA ASP A 157 -15.44 -5.75 -14.26
C ASP A 157 -15.24 -7.26 -14.42
N LEU A 158 -14.70 -7.97 -13.41
CA LEU A 158 -14.60 -9.43 -13.49
C LEU A 158 -15.97 -10.09 -13.40
N PRO A 159 -16.24 -11.09 -14.23
CA PRO A 159 -17.55 -11.76 -14.27
C PRO A 159 -17.91 -12.47 -12.95
N GLU A 160 -16.92 -12.85 -12.15
CA GLU A 160 -17.13 -13.43 -10.83
C GLU A 160 -17.51 -12.39 -9.76
N ASN A 161 -17.35 -11.09 -10.05
CA ASN A 161 -17.64 -10.04 -9.08
C ASN A 161 -19.11 -9.64 -9.07
N ALA A 162 -19.94 -10.32 -8.26
CA ALA A 162 -21.36 -10.01 -8.09
C ALA A 162 -21.60 -8.73 -7.26
N ALA A 163 -20.61 -8.26 -6.49
CA ALA A 163 -20.68 -7.04 -5.71
C ALA A 163 -19.55 -6.07 -6.11
N PRO A 164 -19.61 -5.44 -7.29
CA PRO A 164 -18.53 -4.61 -7.82
C PRO A 164 -18.28 -3.31 -7.03
N ASN A 165 -19.15 -3.01 -6.08
CA ASN A 165 -19.02 -1.92 -5.13
C ASN A 165 -19.65 -2.31 -3.79
N GLY A 166 -19.44 -1.49 -2.75
CA GLY A 166 -20.11 -1.64 -1.46
C GLY A 166 -19.35 -2.50 -0.43
N ARG A 167 -18.32 -3.27 -0.80
CA ARG A 167 -17.53 -4.07 0.17
C ARG A 167 -16.63 -3.21 1.06
N GLY A 168 -16.40 -1.96 0.71
CA GLY A 168 -15.64 -1.01 1.52
C GLY A 168 -16.44 -0.54 2.73
N LEU A 169 -15.79 -0.51 3.89
CA LEU A 169 -16.30 0.04 5.14
C LEU A 169 -15.38 1.14 5.63
N TYR A 170 -15.92 2.17 6.23
CA TYR A 170 -15.15 3.25 6.86
C TYR A 170 -15.67 3.56 8.26
N LEU A 171 -14.83 4.18 9.07
CA LEU A 171 -15.21 4.73 10.37
C LEU A 171 -15.72 6.17 10.17
N PRO A 172 -17.00 6.47 10.42
CA PRO A 172 -17.51 7.84 10.33
C PRO A 172 -17.00 8.68 11.50
N MET A 173 -16.50 9.88 11.20
CA MET A 173 -16.04 10.83 12.20
C MET A 173 -17.15 11.86 12.54
N PRO A 174 -17.12 12.47 13.75
CA PRO A 174 -18.15 13.44 14.17
C PRO A 174 -18.26 14.68 13.27
N ASP A 175 -17.19 15.05 12.59
CA ASP A 175 -17.16 16.17 11.65
C ASP A 175 -17.67 15.81 10.24
N GLY A 176 -18.12 14.57 10.05
CA GLY A 176 -18.65 14.05 8.80
C GLY A 176 -17.56 13.53 7.84
N THR A 177 -16.31 13.53 8.24
CA THR A 177 -15.22 12.93 7.47
C THR A 177 -15.14 11.43 7.70
N GLU A 178 -14.32 10.74 6.88
CA GLU A 178 -13.96 9.35 7.05
C GLU A 178 -12.71 9.24 7.91
N GLY A 179 -12.68 8.29 8.85
CA GLY A 179 -11.57 8.09 9.77
C GLY A 179 -10.30 7.55 9.12
N LEU A 180 -9.18 7.91 9.69
CA LEU A 180 -7.86 7.36 9.40
C LEU A 180 -7.62 6.06 10.19
N GLY A 181 -6.53 5.36 9.89
CA GLY A 181 -6.12 4.19 10.64
C GLY A 181 -5.87 4.46 12.13
N SER A 182 -5.36 5.66 12.46
CA SER A 182 -5.23 6.11 13.84
C SER A 182 -6.56 6.22 14.57
N ASP A 183 -7.60 6.70 13.88
CA ASP A 183 -8.94 6.83 14.46
C ASP A 183 -9.56 5.45 14.71
N ILE A 184 -9.32 4.49 13.79
CA ILE A 184 -9.73 3.09 13.97
C ILE A 184 -9.05 2.49 15.21
N VAL A 185 -7.73 2.67 15.35
CA VAL A 185 -6.97 2.17 16.50
C VAL A 185 -7.48 2.79 17.79
N GLU A 186 -7.70 4.10 17.81
CA GLU A 186 -8.18 4.82 19.00
C GLU A 186 -9.58 4.37 19.43
N SER A 187 -10.48 4.18 18.47
CA SER A 187 -11.83 3.66 18.72
C SER A 187 -11.79 2.27 19.37
N MET A 188 -10.96 1.37 18.82
CA MET A 188 -10.79 0.01 19.34
C MET A 188 -10.12 0.02 20.74
N ARG A 189 -9.08 0.86 20.92
CA ARG A 189 -8.40 1.03 22.22
C ARG A 189 -9.37 1.48 23.30
N ALA A 190 -10.13 2.54 23.01
CA ALA A 190 -11.11 3.06 23.99
C ALA A 190 -12.13 2.00 24.42
N LYS A 191 -12.59 1.17 23.46
CA LYS A 191 -13.46 0.04 23.80
C LYS A 191 -12.76 -1.00 24.65
N ALA A 192 -11.55 -1.42 24.28
CA ALA A 192 -10.76 -2.41 25.01
C ALA A 192 -10.51 -1.97 26.47
N GLU A 193 -10.12 -0.70 26.66
CA GLU A 193 -9.93 -0.12 28.01
C GLU A 193 -11.22 -0.14 28.83
N SER A 194 -12.37 0.16 28.21
CA SER A 194 -13.67 0.08 28.88
C SER A 194 -14.05 -1.34 29.33
N LEU A 195 -13.44 -2.36 28.73
CA LEU A 195 -13.57 -3.77 29.10
C LEU A 195 -12.49 -4.24 30.11
N GLY A 196 -11.62 -3.34 30.54
CA GLY A 196 -10.55 -3.66 31.50
C GLY A 196 -9.29 -4.27 30.88
N VAL A 197 -9.12 -4.19 29.56
CA VAL A 197 -7.90 -4.67 28.88
C VAL A 197 -6.71 -3.81 29.30
N GLY A 198 -5.66 -4.46 29.83
CA GLY A 198 -4.38 -3.83 30.13
C GLY A 198 -3.55 -3.63 28.86
N VAL A 199 -2.78 -2.54 28.80
CA VAL A 199 -1.87 -2.25 27.68
C VAL A 199 -0.50 -1.86 28.21
N ARG A 200 0.54 -2.40 27.59
CA ARG A 200 1.93 -2.07 27.91
C ARG A 200 2.72 -1.85 26.62
N THR A 201 3.16 -0.63 26.40
CA THR A 201 4.08 -0.24 25.31
C THR A 201 5.53 -0.53 25.70
N GLU A 202 6.46 -0.39 24.74
CA GLU A 202 7.89 -0.71 24.91
C GLU A 202 8.09 -2.12 25.51
N SER A 203 7.23 -3.06 25.12
CA SER A 203 7.13 -4.41 25.69
C SER A 203 6.98 -5.46 24.59
N GLY A 204 7.92 -5.49 23.65
CA GLY A 204 7.94 -6.50 22.60
C GLY A 204 8.08 -7.91 23.17
N VAL A 205 7.37 -8.87 22.58
CA VAL A 205 7.51 -10.29 22.95
C VAL A 205 8.76 -10.85 22.28
N TRP A 206 9.77 -11.20 23.07
CA TRP A 206 11.05 -11.72 22.61
C TRP A 206 11.11 -13.23 22.60
N GLY A 207 10.29 -13.89 23.40
CA GLY A 207 10.28 -15.33 23.51
C GLY A 207 9.04 -15.88 24.22
N LEU A 208 8.93 -17.20 24.19
CA LEU A 208 7.86 -17.96 24.84
C LEU A 208 8.38 -18.71 26.05
N VAL A 209 7.51 -18.91 27.04
CA VAL A 209 7.67 -19.90 28.09
C VAL A 209 6.75 -21.07 27.79
N VAL A 210 7.30 -22.27 27.70
CA VAL A 210 6.57 -23.51 27.43
C VAL A 210 6.82 -24.54 28.55
N ASP A 211 5.81 -25.33 28.86
CA ASP A 211 5.94 -26.41 29.81
C ASP A 211 6.51 -27.70 29.17
N ASP A 212 6.63 -28.77 29.97
CA ASP A 212 7.14 -30.05 29.51
C ASP A 212 6.22 -30.78 28.52
N ASN A 213 5.00 -30.31 28.35
CA ASN A 213 4.03 -30.80 27.35
C ASN A 213 3.96 -29.95 26.08
N ASP A 214 4.93 -29.04 25.90
CA ASP A 214 4.98 -28.06 24.83
C ASP A 214 3.81 -27.04 24.85
N ALA A 215 3.08 -26.93 25.96
CA ALA A 215 2.04 -25.90 26.09
C ALA A 215 2.66 -24.53 26.38
N VAL A 216 2.23 -23.51 25.68
CA VAL A 216 2.63 -22.12 25.92
C VAL A 216 1.96 -21.63 27.20
N ILE A 217 2.76 -21.32 28.23
CA ILE A 217 2.29 -20.89 29.54
C ILE A 217 2.60 -19.42 29.83
N GLY A 218 3.37 -18.75 28.99
CA GLY A 218 3.69 -17.33 29.13
C GLY A 218 4.64 -16.80 28.07
N VAL A 219 5.07 -15.58 28.27
CA VAL A 219 6.01 -14.89 27.39
C VAL A 219 7.10 -14.17 28.17
N ALA A 220 8.24 -13.96 27.49
CA ALA A 220 9.28 -13.03 27.92
C ALA A 220 9.14 -11.77 27.07
N ALA A 221 8.89 -10.61 27.68
CA ALA A 221 8.60 -9.36 27.01
C ALA A 221 9.37 -8.19 27.61
N GLY A 222 9.72 -7.19 26.79
CA GLY A 222 10.41 -5.99 27.25
C GLY A 222 10.83 -5.07 26.13
N ALA A 223 11.37 -3.91 26.46
CA ALA A 223 11.91 -2.96 25.48
C ALA A 223 13.18 -3.50 24.81
N ARG A 224 13.95 -4.29 25.54
CA ARG A 224 15.22 -4.88 25.09
C ARG A 224 15.35 -6.30 25.64
N ALA A 225 16.15 -7.10 24.96
CA ALA A 225 16.46 -8.46 25.41
C ALA A 225 17.20 -8.55 26.78
N SER A 226 17.72 -7.42 27.27
CA SER A 226 18.36 -7.32 28.59
C SER A 226 17.38 -7.05 29.72
N ASP A 227 16.16 -6.55 29.42
CA ASP A 227 15.23 -6.00 30.41
C ASP A 227 13.87 -6.71 30.29
N LEU A 228 13.91 -8.04 30.20
CA LEU A 228 12.71 -8.85 30.04
C LEU A 228 11.98 -9.04 31.34
N VAL A 229 10.66 -8.98 31.27
CA VAL A 229 9.73 -9.44 32.31
C VAL A 229 9.04 -10.72 31.84
N LEU A 230 8.76 -11.61 32.75
CA LEU A 230 8.04 -12.86 32.51
C LEU A 230 6.56 -12.66 32.81
N VAL A 231 5.73 -12.83 31.77
CA VAL A 231 4.29 -12.66 31.88
C VAL A 231 3.61 -14.01 31.71
N GLU A 232 2.94 -14.47 32.76
CA GLU A 232 2.13 -15.68 32.75
C GLU A 232 0.89 -15.47 31.87
N ALA A 233 0.61 -16.42 30.98
CA ALA A 233 -0.61 -16.51 30.20
C ALA A 233 -1.38 -17.77 30.61
N ARG A 234 -2.41 -17.61 31.47
CA ARG A 234 -3.12 -18.77 32.06
C ARG A 234 -3.93 -19.54 31.01
N LYS A 235 -4.41 -18.86 29.95
CA LYS A 235 -5.24 -19.46 28.88
C LYS A 235 -4.55 -19.50 27.54
N GLY A 236 -3.64 -18.55 27.24
CA GLY A 236 -2.91 -18.58 25.98
C GLY A 236 -2.32 -17.25 25.56
N VAL A 237 -1.57 -17.31 24.47
CA VAL A 237 -0.90 -16.17 23.82
C VAL A 237 -1.40 -16.03 22.39
N ILE A 238 -1.81 -14.82 22.00
CA ILE A 238 -2.23 -14.50 20.65
C ILE A 238 -1.18 -13.57 20.02
N PHE A 239 -0.57 -14.02 18.92
CA PHE A 239 0.36 -13.20 18.16
C PHE A 239 -0.36 -12.39 17.09
N ALA A 240 -0.24 -11.07 17.18
CA ALA A 240 -0.72 -10.08 16.22
C ALA A 240 0.38 -9.07 15.85
N THR A 241 1.62 -9.56 15.74
CA THR A 241 2.86 -8.77 15.63
C THR A 241 3.13 -8.21 14.25
N GLY A 242 2.18 -8.34 13.32
CA GLY A 242 2.37 -7.91 11.92
C GLY A 242 3.37 -8.79 11.17
N GLY A 243 3.95 -8.22 10.12
CA GLY A 243 4.87 -8.92 9.24
C GLY A 243 6.35 -8.68 9.54
N PHE A 244 7.17 -8.85 8.48
CA PHE A 244 8.64 -8.75 8.59
C PHE A 244 9.26 -7.75 7.61
N THR A 245 8.51 -6.73 7.21
CA THR A 245 8.89 -5.77 6.16
C THR A 245 10.20 -5.02 6.48
N HIS A 246 10.51 -4.81 7.75
CA HIS A 246 11.74 -4.13 8.20
C HIS A 246 12.84 -5.08 8.66
N ASP A 247 12.76 -6.36 8.31
CA ASP A 247 13.86 -7.32 8.48
C ASP A 247 14.44 -7.67 7.10
N ASP A 248 15.66 -7.22 6.83
CA ASP A 248 16.32 -7.39 5.54
C ASP A 248 16.56 -8.85 5.18
N ASP A 249 16.87 -9.70 6.17
CA ASP A 249 17.15 -11.11 5.92
C ASP A 249 15.85 -11.85 5.58
N LEU A 250 14.78 -11.59 6.33
CA LEU A 250 13.49 -12.20 6.02
C LEU A 250 12.93 -11.73 4.67
N ARG A 251 13.08 -10.43 4.34
CA ARG A 251 12.68 -9.95 3.01
C ARG A 251 13.43 -10.67 1.90
N ARG A 252 14.77 -10.72 1.98
CA ARG A 252 15.61 -11.35 0.94
C ARG A 252 15.38 -12.84 0.79
N ASN A 253 15.07 -13.53 1.88
CA ASN A 253 14.95 -14.98 1.87
C ASN A 253 13.53 -15.48 1.56
N HIS A 254 12.51 -14.64 1.77
CA HIS A 254 11.12 -15.07 1.64
C HIS A 254 10.35 -14.35 0.53
N LEU A 255 10.51 -13.04 0.38
CA LEU A 255 9.71 -12.31 -0.61
C LEU A 255 10.18 -12.55 -2.04
N ARG A 256 9.22 -12.50 -2.96
CA ARG A 256 9.50 -12.56 -4.41
C ARG A 256 10.16 -11.26 -4.85
N GLY A 257 11.27 -11.37 -5.55
CA GLY A 257 11.96 -10.25 -6.15
C GLY A 257 12.57 -9.24 -5.16
N PRO A 258 13.16 -8.17 -5.68
CA PRO A 258 13.83 -7.16 -4.87
C PRO A 258 12.83 -6.21 -4.24
N VAL A 259 12.58 -6.36 -2.94
CA VAL A 259 11.80 -5.43 -2.11
C VAL A 259 12.77 -4.54 -1.34
N LEU A 260 12.82 -3.25 -1.67
CA LEU A 260 13.84 -2.31 -1.19
C LEU A 260 13.49 -1.64 0.14
N GLY A 261 12.23 -1.68 0.56
CA GLY A 261 11.78 -1.04 1.78
C GLY A 261 10.35 -1.44 2.13
N GLY A 262 9.76 -0.76 3.10
CA GLY A 262 8.39 -1.05 3.53
C GLY A 262 7.67 0.15 4.11
N LEU A 263 6.34 0.14 4.01
CA LEU A 263 5.44 1.15 4.58
C LEU A 263 4.82 0.71 5.91
N ALA A 264 5.13 -0.50 6.38
CA ALA A 264 4.64 -1.01 7.64
C ALA A 264 5.19 -0.23 8.84
N GLY A 265 4.62 -0.43 10.02
CA GLY A 265 5.17 0.07 11.26
C GLY A 265 6.62 -0.41 11.48
N ALA A 266 7.48 0.44 12.05
CA ALA A 266 8.91 0.14 12.24
C ALA A 266 9.14 -1.16 13.03
N GLY A 267 8.23 -1.52 13.94
CA GLY A 267 8.25 -2.76 14.70
C GLY A 267 7.98 -4.04 13.90
N CYS A 268 7.60 -3.97 12.62
CA CYS A 268 7.34 -5.14 11.77
C CYS A 268 8.64 -5.84 11.34
N THR A 269 9.31 -6.49 12.28
CA THR A 269 10.62 -7.15 12.12
C THR A 269 10.56 -8.69 12.19
N GLY A 270 9.34 -9.27 12.08
CA GLY A 270 9.16 -10.72 12.01
C GLY A 270 9.38 -11.47 13.32
N ASP A 271 9.01 -10.90 14.44
CA ASP A 271 9.26 -11.50 15.77
C ASP A 271 8.65 -12.91 15.88
N LEU A 272 7.39 -13.09 15.44
CA LEU A 272 6.76 -14.41 15.42
C LEU A 272 7.51 -15.40 14.51
N VAL A 273 7.96 -14.96 13.33
CA VAL A 273 8.67 -15.85 12.38
C VAL A 273 9.90 -16.48 13.03
N ARG A 274 10.61 -15.68 13.82
CA ARG A 274 11.81 -16.16 14.54
C ARG A 274 11.49 -17.10 15.68
N ILE A 275 10.38 -16.87 16.41
CA ILE A 275 9.90 -17.74 17.49
C ILE A 275 9.36 -19.05 16.92
N ALA A 276 8.60 -18.97 15.82
CA ALA A 276 7.96 -20.10 15.16
C ALA A 276 8.96 -21.22 14.80
N GLY A 277 10.14 -20.86 14.32
CA GLY A 277 11.19 -21.81 13.97
C GLY A 277 11.71 -22.62 15.16
N GLU A 278 11.63 -22.09 16.39
CA GLU A 278 12.11 -22.78 17.60
C GLU A 278 11.07 -23.74 18.22
N ILE A 279 9.79 -23.53 17.93
CA ILE A 279 8.70 -24.37 18.45
C ILE A 279 8.02 -25.22 17.39
N GLY A 280 8.54 -25.21 16.15
CA GLY A 280 8.03 -26.03 15.07
C GLY A 280 6.65 -25.63 14.54
N LEU A 281 6.31 -24.32 14.59
CA LEU A 281 5.07 -23.82 13.97
C LEU A 281 5.21 -23.78 12.45
N ASP A 282 4.19 -24.25 11.76
CA ASP A 282 4.07 -24.09 10.32
C ASP A 282 3.81 -22.62 9.96
N LEU A 283 4.56 -22.12 8.99
CA LEU A 283 4.38 -20.79 8.42
C LEU A 283 3.89 -20.90 6.99
N ALA A 284 2.90 -20.09 6.62
CA ALA A 284 2.35 -20.03 5.28
C ALA A 284 2.37 -18.60 4.72
N GLY A 285 2.32 -18.47 3.40
CA GLY A 285 2.25 -17.17 2.73
C GLY A 285 3.51 -16.30 2.90
N MET A 286 4.64 -16.88 3.26
CA MET A 286 5.89 -16.15 3.54
C MET A 286 6.44 -15.41 2.32
N ASN A 287 6.05 -15.83 1.13
CA ASN A 287 6.43 -15.20 -0.14
C ASN A 287 5.44 -14.14 -0.62
N GLU A 288 4.38 -13.90 0.14
CA GLU A 288 3.35 -12.94 -0.22
C GLU A 288 3.50 -11.64 0.58
N ALA A 289 3.31 -10.53 -0.12
CA ALA A 289 3.26 -9.21 0.49
C ALA A 289 2.33 -8.30 -0.31
N TRP A 290 1.77 -7.33 0.35
CA TRP A 290 1.04 -6.26 -0.31
C TRP A 290 2.06 -5.20 -0.77
N HIS A 291 2.35 -5.17 -2.06
CA HIS A 291 3.36 -4.32 -2.64
C HIS A 291 2.78 -2.98 -3.11
N VAL A 292 3.59 -1.94 -3.03
CA VAL A 292 3.26 -0.62 -3.54
C VAL A 292 4.50 0.02 -4.18
N PRO A 293 4.40 0.63 -5.36
CA PRO A 293 5.50 1.40 -5.91
C PRO A 293 5.69 2.68 -5.09
N MET A 294 6.94 3.02 -4.84
CA MET A 294 7.30 4.23 -4.11
C MET A 294 8.46 4.94 -4.79
N VAL A 295 8.65 6.20 -4.45
CA VAL A 295 9.79 6.98 -4.94
C VAL A 295 11.09 6.40 -4.38
N LEU A 296 12.10 6.23 -5.23
CA LEU A 296 13.37 5.62 -4.85
C LEU A 296 14.05 6.33 -3.67
N ASP A 297 13.93 7.65 -3.61
CA ASP A 297 14.46 8.47 -2.51
C ASP A 297 13.87 8.10 -1.12
N HIS A 298 12.70 7.45 -1.11
CA HIS A 298 12.02 7.03 0.12
C HIS A 298 12.27 5.56 0.49
N ALA A 299 12.92 4.79 -0.38
CA ALA A 299 13.11 3.36 -0.17
C ALA A 299 13.76 3.00 1.18
N PRO A 300 14.73 3.78 1.71
CA PRO A 300 15.36 3.48 2.99
C PRO A 300 14.54 3.86 4.22
N ALA A 301 13.49 4.64 4.06
CA ALA A 301 12.71 5.18 5.18
C ALA A 301 11.29 4.61 5.20
N PRO A 302 10.73 4.29 6.39
CA PRO A 302 9.33 3.92 6.52
C PRO A 302 8.47 5.17 6.29
N VAL A 303 7.98 5.35 5.06
CA VAL A 303 7.09 6.46 4.69
C VAL A 303 5.70 5.92 4.33
N SER A 304 4.67 6.68 4.65
CA SER A 304 3.33 6.42 4.15
C SER A 304 3.11 7.14 2.83
N GLY A 305 2.51 6.45 1.88
CA GLY A 305 2.14 7.04 0.60
C GLY A 305 2.37 6.11 -0.57
N ALA A 306 1.27 5.59 -1.12
CA ALA A 306 1.29 4.91 -2.39
C ALA A 306 1.51 5.92 -3.52
N PHE A 307 2.20 5.47 -4.54
CA PHE A 307 2.37 6.19 -5.77
C PHE A 307 1.03 6.54 -6.44
N ARG A 308 0.72 7.80 -6.57
CA ARG A 308 -0.48 8.27 -7.28
C ARG A 308 -0.19 9.59 -8.00
N LEU A 309 -0.46 9.62 -9.31
CA LEU A 309 -0.45 10.86 -10.07
C LEU A 309 -1.84 11.19 -10.59
N PRO A 310 -2.28 12.44 -10.48
CA PRO A 310 -3.47 12.91 -11.15
C PRO A 310 -3.19 13.09 -12.64
N GLY A 311 -4.17 12.70 -13.48
CA GLY A 311 -4.14 12.91 -14.92
C GLY A 311 -3.70 11.71 -15.74
N ASP A 312 -3.73 11.87 -17.05
CA ASP A 312 -3.52 10.79 -18.02
C ASP A 312 -2.27 10.98 -18.88
N SER A 313 -1.70 12.18 -18.91
CA SER A 313 -0.50 12.50 -19.69
C SER A 313 0.78 12.08 -18.98
N MET A 314 0.88 10.78 -18.69
CA MET A 314 2.05 10.18 -18.05
C MET A 314 2.25 8.75 -18.54
N ILE A 315 3.49 8.32 -18.63
CA ILE A 315 3.90 6.95 -18.91
C ILE A 315 4.97 6.51 -17.92
N VAL A 316 5.09 5.20 -17.74
CA VAL A 316 6.14 4.59 -16.95
C VAL A 316 7.01 3.72 -17.86
N VAL A 317 8.30 3.96 -17.87
CA VAL A 317 9.25 3.23 -18.69
C VAL A 317 10.35 2.58 -17.83
N ASN A 318 10.95 1.52 -18.36
CA ASN A 318 12.11 0.89 -17.75
C ASN A 318 13.41 1.62 -18.12
N THR A 319 14.53 1.09 -17.68
CA THR A 319 15.86 1.67 -17.94
C THR A 319 16.27 1.66 -19.42
N ALA A 320 15.59 0.91 -20.28
CA ALA A 320 15.76 0.93 -21.73
C ALA A 320 14.74 1.84 -22.46
N GLY A 321 13.91 2.60 -21.73
CA GLY A 321 12.97 3.54 -22.30
C GLY A 321 11.64 2.95 -22.78
N HIS A 322 11.36 1.69 -22.48
CA HIS A 322 10.14 0.99 -22.91
C HIS A 322 9.09 0.94 -21.80
N ARG A 323 7.82 1.12 -22.19
CA ARG A 323 6.68 0.83 -21.29
C ARG A 323 6.65 -0.68 -20.97
N VAL A 324 6.31 -1.02 -19.75
CA VAL A 324 6.32 -2.40 -19.25
C VAL A 324 5.07 -2.76 -18.47
N VAL A 325 4.15 -1.82 -18.24
CA VAL A 325 2.97 -2.01 -17.43
C VAL A 325 1.88 -1.00 -17.80
N ASN A 326 0.64 -1.33 -17.45
CA ASN A 326 -0.48 -0.38 -17.44
C ASN A 326 -0.34 0.54 -16.21
N GLU A 327 -0.11 1.81 -16.42
CA GLU A 327 0.13 2.80 -15.34
C GLU A 327 -1.12 3.08 -14.49
N LYS A 328 -2.30 2.64 -14.93
CA LYS A 328 -3.57 2.80 -14.19
C LYS A 328 -4.02 1.53 -13.48
N THR A 329 -3.28 0.44 -13.63
CA THR A 329 -3.57 -0.79 -12.90
C THR A 329 -3.44 -0.60 -11.38
N THR A 330 -3.84 -1.60 -10.61
CA THR A 330 -3.71 -1.51 -9.15
C THR A 330 -2.24 -1.47 -8.75
N TYR A 331 -1.94 -0.77 -7.69
CA TYR A 331 -0.56 -0.60 -7.24
C TYR A 331 0.15 -1.93 -6.94
N ASN A 332 -0.57 -2.92 -6.42
CA ASN A 332 -0.01 -4.24 -6.14
C ASN A 332 0.39 -4.96 -7.45
N GLU A 333 -0.47 -4.90 -8.47
CA GLU A 333 -0.17 -5.52 -9.77
C GLU A 333 0.93 -4.76 -10.51
N MET A 334 0.96 -3.44 -10.43
CA MET A 334 2.02 -2.63 -11.02
C MET A 334 3.40 -3.05 -10.51
N THR A 335 3.52 -3.38 -9.23
CA THR A 335 4.80 -3.77 -8.64
C THR A 335 5.34 -5.09 -9.16
N ARG A 336 4.51 -5.97 -9.71
CA ARG A 336 4.97 -7.22 -10.33
C ARG A 336 5.89 -6.97 -11.52
N ALA A 337 5.77 -5.82 -12.20
CA ALA A 337 6.66 -5.44 -13.27
C ALA A 337 8.14 -5.32 -12.83
N PHE A 338 8.40 -4.92 -11.57
CA PHE A 338 9.75 -4.81 -11.03
C PHE A 338 10.47 -6.16 -10.88
N PHE A 339 9.72 -7.27 -10.80
CA PHE A 339 10.26 -8.60 -10.55
C PHE A 339 10.66 -9.35 -11.83
N ALA A 340 10.49 -8.72 -13.00
CA ALA A 340 10.96 -9.28 -14.26
C ALA A 340 12.50 -9.40 -14.23
N TRP A 341 13.01 -10.63 -14.37
CA TRP A 341 14.43 -10.92 -14.39
C TRP A 341 14.92 -11.15 -15.81
N ASP A 342 15.98 -10.47 -16.21
CA ASP A 342 16.68 -10.73 -17.47
C ASP A 342 17.86 -11.67 -17.21
N PRO A 343 17.76 -12.96 -17.58
CA PRO A 343 18.82 -13.94 -17.35
C PRO A 343 20.06 -13.70 -18.22
N GLY A 344 19.90 -13.05 -19.37
CA GLY A 344 21.00 -12.75 -20.27
C GLY A 344 21.95 -11.68 -19.74
N ARG A 345 21.37 -10.71 -19.04
CA ARG A 345 22.11 -9.58 -18.45
C ARG A 345 22.31 -9.70 -16.94
N ALA A 346 21.65 -10.67 -16.29
CA ALA A 346 21.64 -10.88 -14.85
C ALA A 346 21.19 -9.61 -14.08
N VAL A 347 20.12 -8.97 -14.53
CA VAL A 347 19.57 -7.73 -13.94
C VAL A 347 18.04 -7.77 -13.85
N TYR A 348 17.48 -6.85 -13.06
CA TYR A 348 16.07 -6.50 -13.10
C TYR A 348 15.89 -5.23 -13.94
N PRO A 349 15.58 -5.32 -15.24
CA PRO A 349 15.57 -4.17 -16.16
C PRO A 349 14.48 -3.13 -15.81
N ASN A 350 13.50 -3.54 -15.04
CA ASN A 350 12.39 -2.70 -14.59
C ASN A 350 12.60 -2.15 -13.16
N LEU A 351 13.80 -2.23 -12.63
CA LEU A 351 14.11 -1.69 -11.31
C LEU A 351 15.33 -0.76 -11.37
N PRO A 352 15.10 0.56 -11.22
CA PRO A 352 13.82 1.23 -11.03
C PRO A 352 13.03 1.43 -12.33
N LEU A 353 11.75 1.78 -12.20
CA LEU A 353 10.96 2.37 -13.27
C LEU A 353 11.07 3.89 -13.23
N ILE A 354 10.95 4.50 -14.41
CA ILE A 354 11.06 5.93 -14.61
C ILE A 354 9.70 6.44 -15.07
N MET A 355 9.09 7.35 -14.32
CA MET A 355 7.85 7.99 -14.73
C MET A 355 8.13 9.27 -15.48
N ILE A 356 7.56 9.39 -16.66
CA ILE A 356 7.67 10.54 -17.54
C ILE A 356 6.27 11.13 -17.71
N TYR A 357 6.16 12.45 -17.58
CA TYR A 357 4.89 13.16 -17.66
C TYR A 357 5.10 14.61 -18.08
N ASP A 358 4.00 15.27 -18.46
CA ASP A 358 4.00 16.60 -19.01
C ASP A 358 3.64 17.70 -17.98
N ASP A 359 3.66 18.94 -18.47
CA ASP A 359 3.33 20.15 -17.70
C ASP A 359 1.90 20.17 -17.17
N ASP A 360 0.95 19.54 -17.84
CA ASP A 360 -0.43 19.52 -17.39
C ASP A 360 -0.59 18.66 -16.12
N VAL A 361 0.03 17.50 -16.11
CA VAL A 361 0.11 16.64 -14.92
C VAL A 361 0.85 17.37 -13.80
N SER A 362 1.97 18.00 -14.13
CA SER A 362 2.75 18.81 -13.20
C SER A 362 1.92 19.93 -12.56
N ARG A 363 1.26 20.75 -13.36
CA ARG A 363 0.45 21.87 -12.85
C ARG A 363 -0.72 21.41 -11.97
N ARG A 364 -1.32 20.27 -12.27
CA ARG A 364 -2.38 19.69 -11.43
C ARG A 364 -1.85 19.23 -10.09
N CYS A 365 -0.66 18.65 -10.06
CA CYS A 365 0.00 18.30 -8.81
C CYS A 365 0.32 19.54 -7.97
N ARG A 366 0.72 20.64 -8.60
CA ARG A 366 1.03 21.92 -7.91
C ARG A 366 -0.19 22.69 -7.44
N ALA A 367 -1.35 22.51 -8.07
CA ALA A 367 -2.59 23.16 -7.67
C ALA A 367 -3.17 22.61 -6.35
N MET A 368 -2.53 21.60 -5.80
CA MET A 368 -2.86 21.08 -4.48
C MET A 368 -2.20 21.96 -3.39
N PRO A 369 -2.85 22.22 -2.24
CA PRO A 369 -2.33 23.13 -1.22
C PRO A 369 -0.91 22.78 -0.80
N GLU A 370 -0.01 23.77 -0.89
CA GLU A 370 1.41 23.62 -0.57
C GLU A 370 1.68 23.35 0.93
N ASP A 371 0.72 23.66 1.78
CA ASP A 371 0.91 23.75 3.23
C ASP A 371 0.44 22.54 4.02
N ALA A 372 -0.11 21.51 3.38
CA ALA A 372 -0.48 20.31 4.10
C ALA A 372 0.77 19.46 4.38
N PRO A 373 1.19 19.32 5.63
CA PRO A 373 2.30 18.43 5.95
C PRO A 373 1.94 17.03 5.50
N VAL A 374 2.87 16.37 4.82
CA VAL A 374 2.72 14.93 4.58
C VAL A 374 2.86 14.25 5.93
N THR A 375 1.78 13.63 6.38
CA THR A 375 1.75 12.91 7.64
C THR A 375 1.55 11.42 7.35
N ASP A 376 2.04 10.56 8.25
CA ASP A 376 1.60 9.17 8.30
C ASP A 376 0.12 9.12 8.73
N GLY A 377 -0.51 7.94 8.65
CA GLY A 377 -1.91 7.77 9.07
C GLY A 377 -2.16 8.09 10.56
N GLY A 378 -1.11 8.16 11.38
CA GLY A 378 -1.14 8.61 12.77
C GLY A 378 -1.08 10.14 12.92
N GLY A 379 -1.01 10.90 11.82
CA GLY A 379 -0.89 12.35 11.85
C GLY A 379 0.51 12.88 12.18
N ASN A 380 1.53 11.99 12.30
CA ASN A 380 2.90 12.41 12.54
C ASN A 380 3.52 12.96 11.25
N PRO A 381 4.18 14.11 11.29
CA PRO A 381 4.87 14.63 10.12
C PRO A 381 5.94 13.63 9.67
N LEU A 382 5.90 13.26 8.39
CA LEU A 382 6.97 12.47 7.80
C LEU A 382 8.25 13.33 7.76
N PRO A 383 9.40 12.74 8.06
CA PRO A 383 10.65 13.48 7.97
C PRO A 383 10.82 13.99 6.53
N PRO A 384 11.35 15.22 6.37
CA PRO A 384 11.72 15.69 5.04
C PRO A 384 12.70 14.69 4.44
N VAL A 385 12.43 14.28 3.20
CA VAL A 385 13.36 13.39 2.51
C VAL A 385 14.69 14.11 2.36
N PRO A 386 15.78 13.54 2.82
CA PRO A 386 17.10 14.16 2.66
C PRO A 386 17.41 14.31 1.17
N GLY A 387 17.69 15.53 0.75
CA GLY A 387 18.11 15.84 -0.62
C GLY A 387 17.06 16.56 -1.45
N GLU A 388 17.54 17.49 -2.24
CA GLU A 388 16.75 18.25 -3.18
C GLU A 388 16.27 17.36 -4.33
N GLY A 389 15.06 17.64 -4.80
CA GLY A 389 14.64 17.31 -6.15
C GLY A 389 14.54 15.84 -6.49
N HIS A 390 13.45 15.21 -6.11
CA HIS A 390 13.09 13.90 -6.66
C HIS A 390 12.68 14.01 -8.12
N GLU A 391 12.37 15.22 -8.55
CA GLU A 391 12.04 15.57 -9.91
C GLU A 391 13.30 15.91 -10.70
N ILE A 392 13.39 15.38 -11.90
CA ILE A 392 14.47 15.65 -12.83
C ILE A 392 13.91 16.43 -14.02
N VAL A 393 14.55 17.54 -14.34
CA VAL A 393 14.17 18.43 -15.42
C VAL A 393 15.29 18.52 -16.45
N GLY A 394 14.97 18.34 -17.73
CA GLY A 394 15.91 18.56 -18.83
C GLY A 394 15.31 19.44 -19.93
N GLU A 395 16.11 20.26 -20.55
CA GLU A 395 15.74 21.08 -21.71
C GLU A 395 15.72 20.22 -23.00
N THR A 396 16.41 19.09 -22.97
CA THR A 396 16.46 18.11 -24.06
C THR A 396 16.36 16.69 -23.50
N TRP A 397 15.99 15.74 -24.36
CA TRP A 397 15.96 14.33 -24.01
C TRP A 397 17.34 13.80 -23.57
N ALA A 398 18.41 14.28 -24.20
CA ALA A 398 19.78 13.89 -23.84
C ALA A 398 20.16 14.39 -22.45
N GLU A 399 19.90 15.66 -22.14
CA GLU A 399 20.12 16.24 -20.82
C GLU A 399 19.28 15.55 -19.74
N LEU A 400 18.02 15.21 -20.06
CA LEU A 400 17.18 14.46 -19.15
C LEU A 400 17.77 13.10 -18.84
N ALA A 401 18.18 12.35 -19.86
CA ALA A 401 18.77 11.03 -19.68
C ALA A 401 20.06 11.09 -18.84
N GLU A 402 20.93 12.07 -19.10
CA GLU A 402 22.14 12.29 -18.31
C GLU A 402 21.81 12.50 -16.82
N LYS A 403 20.89 13.40 -16.52
CA LYS A 403 20.46 13.68 -15.14
C LYS A 403 19.78 12.49 -14.45
N ILE A 404 19.01 11.69 -15.21
CA ILE A 404 18.43 10.45 -14.68
C ILE A 404 19.56 9.49 -14.30
N ASP A 405 20.51 9.29 -15.20
CA ASP A 405 21.60 8.36 -14.96
C ASP A 405 22.49 8.80 -13.80
N GLU A 406 22.79 10.09 -13.68
CA GLU A 406 23.46 10.67 -12.51
C GLU A 406 22.71 10.36 -11.21
N LYS A 407 21.38 10.48 -11.23
CA LYS A 407 20.55 10.15 -10.09
C LYS A 407 20.61 8.66 -9.77
N LEU A 408 20.50 7.78 -10.76
CA LEU A 408 20.60 6.34 -10.56
C LEU A 408 21.96 5.95 -9.93
N VAL A 409 23.06 6.57 -10.36
CA VAL A 409 24.37 6.37 -9.75
C VAL A 409 24.38 6.67 -8.26
N LYS A 410 23.72 7.73 -7.82
CA LYS A 410 23.61 8.07 -6.39
C LYS A 410 22.89 6.99 -5.58
N TYR A 411 21.98 6.24 -6.20
CA TYR A 411 21.17 5.22 -5.54
C TYR A 411 21.68 3.79 -5.76
N GLN A 412 22.87 3.59 -6.30
CA GLN A 412 23.45 2.25 -6.48
C GLN A 412 23.67 1.48 -5.17
N HIS A 413 23.73 2.17 -4.05
CA HIS A 413 23.76 1.54 -2.73
C HIS A 413 22.44 0.90 -2.31
N ILE A 414 21.32 1.31 -2.94
CA ILE A 414 19.97 0.74 -2.74
C ILE A 414 19.63 -0.25 -3.86
N VAL A 415 19.92 0.15 -5.11
CA VAL A 415 19.69 -0.66 -6.31
C VAL A 415 21.04 -0.88 -6.99
N PRO A 416 21.78 -1.92 -6.62
CA PRO A 416 23.10 -2.19 -7.20
C PRO A 416 23.04 -2.29 -8.72
N GLY A 417 23.95 -1.58 -9.39
CA GLY A 417 24.06 -1.59 -10.85
C GLY A 417 22.98 -0.75 -11.59
N ALA A 418 22.16 0.00 -10.86
CA ALA A 418 21.15 0.86 -11.50
C ALA A 418 21.81 1.91 -12.41
N ARG A 419 21.54 1.83 -13.70
CA ARG A 419 21.97 2.72 -14.79
C ARG A 419 20.93 2.73 -15.88
N LEU A 420 20.90 3.80 -16.67
CA LEU A 420 20.17 3.75 -17.93
C LEU A 420 20.89 2.80 -18.91
N ASP A 421 20.09 2.12 -19.72
CA ASP A 421 20.58 1.35 -20.85
C ASP A 421 21.10 2.29 -21.94
N GLU A 422 22.08 1.87 -22.70
CA GLU A 422 22.62 2.63 -23.83
C GLU A 422 21.53 2.95 -24.88
N THR A 423 20.50 2.13 -24.96
CA THR A 423 19.35 2.29 -25.87
C THR A 423 18.21 3.15 -25.29
N PHE A 424 18.36 3.69 -24.07
CA PHE A 424 17.27 4.39 -23.38
C PHE A 424 16.61 5.48 -24.20
N LEU A 425 17.40 6.34 -24.85
CA LEU A 425 16.88 7.45 -25.64
C LEU A 425 16.11 6.98 -26.89
N GLU A 426 16.63 5.97 -27.56
CA GLU A 426 15.97 5.36 -28.72
C GLU A 426 14.66 4.68 -28.31
N GLY A 427 14.71 3.87 -27.26
CA GLY A 427 13.54 3.19 -26.70
C GLY A 427 12.47 4.19 -26.23
N LEU A 428 12.88 5.26 -25.54
CA LEU A 428 11.96 6.30 -25.10
C LEU A 428 11.28 7.03 -26.29
N GLN A 429 12.05 7.38 -27.32
CA GLN A 429 11.48 8.02 -28.52
C GLN A 429 10.47 7.10 -29.22
N GLN A 430 10.81 5.83 -29.37
CA GLN A 430 9.90 4.83 -29.91
C GLN A 430 8.61 4.72 -29.07
N THR A 431 8.75 4.59 -27.75
CA THR A 431 7.64 4.52 -26.81
C THR A 431 6.72 5.74 -26.90
N LEU A 432 7.29 6.94 -27.00
CA LEU A 432 6.51 8.18 -27.12
C LEU A 432 5.75 8.28 -28.46
N MET A 433 6.34 7.81 -29.57
CA MET A 433 5.65 7.73 -30.85
C MET A 433 4.48 6.75 -30.82
N GLU A 434 4.70 5.55 -30.28
CA GLU A 434 3.66 4.53 -30.13
C GLU A 434 2.53 4.98 -29.21
N TRP A 435 2.89 5.58 -28.07
CA TRP A 435 1.93 6.16 -27.12
C TRP A 435 1.09 7.26 -27.76
N SER A 436 1.71 8.14 -28.56
CA SER A 436 0.99 9.19 -29.29
C SER A 436 -0.04 8.59 -30.25
N ALA A 437 0.37 7.59 -31.04
CA ALA A 437 -0.52 6.90 -31.98
C ALA A 437 -1.67 6.16 -31.26
N MET A 438 -1.40 5.51 -30.12
CA MET A 438 -2.43 4.88 -29.29
C MET A 438 -3.40 5.91 -28.71
N SER A 439 -2.89 7.05 -28.25
CA SER A 439 -3.70 8.15 -27.73
C SER A 439 -4.63 8.75 -28.78
N GLU A 440 -4.17 8.88 -30.03
CA GLU A 440 -5.01 9.33 -31.15
C GLU A 440 -6.14 8.35 -31.47
N ARG A 441 -5.88 7.05 -31.37
CA ARG A 441 -6.90 6.00 -31.55
C ARG A 441 -7.82 5.86 -30.35
N GLY A 442 -7.43 6.36 -29.17
CA GLY A 442 -8.16 6.22 -27.91
C GLY A 442 -8.13 4.80 -27.35
N VAL A 443 -7.14 3.99 -27.72
CA VAL A 443 -6.98 2.60 -27.29
C VAL A 443 -5.50 2.32 -27.03
N ASP A 444 -5.17 1.87 -25.83
CA ASP A 444 -3.86 1.32 -25.49
C ASP A 444 -3.83 -0.16 -25.89
N SER A 445 -3.17 -0.46 -27.02
CA SER A 445 -3.05 -1.82 -27.55
C SER A 445 -2.02 -2.67 -26.82
N ASP A 446 -1.13 -2.06 -26.05
CA ASP A 446 -0.02 -2.76 -25.40
C ASP A 446 -0.41 -3.32 -24.03
N PHE A 447 -1.07 -2.50 -23.22
CA PHE A 447 -1.39 -2.83 -21.83
C PHE A 447 -2.88 -2.62 -21.48
N GLY A 448 -3.71 -2.20 -22.43
CA GLY A 448 -5.16 -2.05 -22.22
C GLY A 448 -5.54 -0.93 -21.26
N ARG A 449 -4.69 0.08 -21.06
CA ARG A 449 -4.93 1.19 -20.15
C ARG A 449 -6.24 1.94 -20.48
N GLY A 450 -7.05 2.17 -19.44
CA GLY A 450 -8.38 2.77 -19.59
C GLY A 450 -9.46 1.75 -19.98
N GLY A 451 -9.11 0.46 -20.05
CA GLY A 451 -10.03 -0.60 -20.44
C GLY A 451 -11.04 -0.96 -19.36
N THR A 452 -10.72 -0.78 -18.09
CA THR A 452 -11.60 -1.15 -16.98
C THR A 452 -12.39 0.03 -16.42
N SER A 453 -13.51 -0.27 -15.76
CA SER A 453 -14.36 0.73 -15.09
C SER A 453 -13.61 1.44 -13.97
N THR A 454 -12.80 0.71 -13.22
CA THR A 454 -11.98 1.24 -12.13
C THR A 454 -10.91 2.19 -12.64
N GLU A 455 -10.21 1.86 -13.73
CA GLU A 455 -9.22 2.74 -14.34
C GLU A 455 -9.84 4.02 -14.87
N ARG A 456 -10.97 3.92 -15.59
CA ARG A 456 -11.71 5.09 -16.09
C ARG A 456 -12.14 6.03 -14.97
N ARG A 457 -12.54 5.49 -13.81
CA ARG A 457 -12.92 6.29 -12.65
C ARG A 457 -11.73 6.98 -11.98
N ARG A 458 -10.55 6.33 -11.96
CA ARG A 458 -9.31 6.88 -11.38
C ARG A 458 -8.70 8.01 -12.20
N SER A 459 -9.08 8.16 -13.45
CA SER A 459 -8.60 9.22 -14.35
C SER A 459 -9.21 10.61 -14.05
N GLY A 460 -10.00 10.77 -12.99
CA GLY A 460 -10.72 12.01 -12.66
C GLY A 460 -12.09 12.12 -13.34
N PRO A 461 -12.85 13.20 -13.09
CA PRO A 461 -14.15 13.36 -13.70
C PRO A 461 -14.05 13.33 -15.23
N PRO A 462 -15.03 12.73 -15.93
CA PRO A 462 -15.03 12.69 -17.38
C PRO A 462 -14.92 14.13 -17.89
N ARG A 463 -13.85 14.43 -18.64
CA ARG A 463 -13.70 15.72 -19.30
C ARG A 463 -14.79 15.84 -20.36
N ARG A 464 -15.36 17.04 -20.49
CA ARG A 464 -16.34 17.38 -21.52
C ARG A 464 -15.91 16.81 -22.87
N GLU A 465 -16.86 16.25 -23.61
CA GLU A 465 -16.68 15.68 -24.93
C GLU A 465 -15.67 16.47 -25.78
N GLY A 466 -14.65 15.80 -26.28
CA GLY A 466 -13.68 16.33 -27.22
C GLY A 466 -12.21 16.13 -26.92
N ARG A 467 -11.80 15.74 -25.70
CA ARG A 467 -10.39 15.44 -25.40
C ARG A 467 -10.21 13.97 -25.10
N ARG A 468 -9.96 13.23 -26.15
CA ARG A 468 -9.45 11.86 -26.07
C ARG A 468 -7.96 11.95 -25.75
N PHE A 469 -7.45 11.25 -24.77
CA PHE A 469 -6.06 11.17 -24.34
C PHE A 469 -5.19 12.40 -24.69
N PRO A 470 -4.77 13.25 -23.75
CA PRO A 470 -4.10 14.53 -24.06
C PRO A 470 -2.66 14.40 -24.62
N ALA A 471 -2.27 13.25 -25.14
CA ALA A 471 -0.92 13.03 -25.64
C ALA A 471 -0.56 13.88 -26.87
N ARG A 472 -1.53 14.40 -27.61
CA ARG A 472 -1.26 15.11 -28.85
C ARG A 472 -0.66 16.51 -28.66
N GLU A 473 -0.99 17.19 -27.55
CA GLU A 473 -0.46 18.53 -27.28
C GLU A 473 0.91 18.47 -26.59
N ALA A 474 1.19 17.42 -25.83
CA ALA A 474 2.44 17.25 -25.11
C ALA A 474 3.56 16.65 -25.97
N LEU A 475 3.22 15.84 -26.97
CA LEU A 475 4.15 15.10 -27.80
C LEU A 475 4.17 15.62 -29.25
N GLY A 476 3.65 16.83 -29.48
CA GLY A 476 3.57 17.45 -30.82
C GLY A 476 4.91 17.47 -31.54
N GLN A 477 4.85 17.10 -32.81
CA GLN A 477 5.86 17.13 -33.86
C GLN A 477 7.24 17.70 -33.46
N GLY A 478 8.15 16.85 -32.98
CA GLY A 478 9.56 17.17 -32.84
C GLY A 478 9.93 18.20 -31.78
N ARG A 479 9.02 18.52 -30.86
CA ARG A 479 9.27 19.40 -29.72
C ARG A 479 9.12 18.62 -28.44
N SER A 480 10.16 18.59 -27.69
CA SER A 480 10.19 18.05 -26.34
C SER A 480 9.59 19.08 -25.37
N ASP A 481 8.27 19.22 -25.36
CA ASP A 481 7.60 20.03 -24.34
C ASP A 481 7.21 19.14 -23.19
N ILE A 482 8.13 18.84 -22.33
CA ILE A 482 7.91 18.07 -21.11
C ILE A 482 8.42 18.83 -19.93
N VAL A 483 7.76 18.70 -18.82
CA VAL A 483 7.63 19.76 -17.90
C VAL A 483 7.65 19.27 -16.45
N ASP A 484 8.05 20.05 -15.61
CA ASP A 484 8.33 20.26 -14.22
C ASP A 484 7.23 19.90 -13.20
N VAL A 485 7.55 19.14 -12.22
CA VAL A 485 6.78 18.97 -11.01
C VAL A 485 7.64 19.28 -9.79
N SER A 486 7.57 20.45 -9.32
CA SER A 486 8.08 20.77 -8.02
C SER A 486 6.99 21.45 -7.22
N ARG A 487 6.82 20.98 -6.00
CA ARG A 487 5.95 21.53 -4.96
C ARG A 487 4.49 21.08 -5.02
N GLY A 488 4.13 20.30 -4.06
CA GLY A 488 2.76 19.97 -3.71
C GLY A 488 2.61 18.63 -3.03
N HIS A 489 3.48 17.68 -3.30
CA HIS A 489 3.49 16.45 -2.51
C HIS A 489 4.91 15.98 -2.28
N ARG A 490 5.36 16.01 -1.04
CA ARG A 490 6.65 15.49 -0.63
C ARG A 490 6.81 13.98 -0.80
N SER A 491 5.83 13.30 -1.36
CA SER A 491 5.83 11.85 -1.52
C SER A 491 5.84 11.32 -2.96
N GLN A 492 5.73 12.20 -3.99
CA GLN A 492 5.64 11.72 -5.37
C GLN A 492 6.44 12.64 -6.30
N ARG A 493 7.59 12.21 -6.77
CA ARG A 493 8.50 13.04 -7.56
C ARG A 493 9.02 12.32 -8.80
N PHE A 494 8.99 13.00 -9.92
CA PHE A 494 9.06 12.46 -11.26
C PHE A 494 9.93 13.28 -12.21
N ILE A 495 10.05 12.86 -13.44
CA ILE A 495 10.99 13.33 -14.44
C ILE A 495 10.33 14.22 -15.47
N ARG A 496 10.96 15.33 -15.85
CA ARG A 496 10.45 16.36 -16.76
C ARG A 496 11.43 16.72 -17.87
N VAL A 497 10.95 16.98 -19.09
CA VAL A 497 11.69 17.64 -20.17
C VAL A 497 10.98 18.91 -20.64
N ARG A 498 11.68 20.01 -20.81
CA ARG A 498 11.19 21.29 -21.34
C ARG A 498 11.60 21.44 -22.81
N GLY A 499 10.64 21.60 -23.72
CA GLY A 499 10.93 22.06 -25.07
C GLY A 499 10.90 23.58 -25.17
N ARG A 500 11.81 24.18 -25.93
CA ARG A 500 11.69 25.57 -26.32
C ARG A 500 10.66 25.72 -27.45
N SER A 501 9.62 26.51 -27.23
CA SER A 501 8.84 27.06 -28.33
C SER A 501 9.76 27.94 -29.19
N ARG A 502 9.98 27.59 -30.45
CA ARG A 502 10.52 28.54 -31.42
C ARG A 502 9.50 29.65 -31.57
N GLU A 503 9.87 30.84 -31.15
CA GLU A 503 9.18 32.06 -31.53
C GLU A 503 9.05 32.10 -33.07
N GLY A 504 7.81 32.08 -33.54
CA GLY A 504 7.51 32.30 -34.92
C GLY A 504 7.89 33.71 -35.32
N ILE A 505 8.63 33.80 -36.40
CA ILE A 505 8.94 35.01 -37.13
C ILE A 505 7.62 35.77 -37.38
N GLY A 506 7.60 37.04 -36.99
CA GLY A 506 6.47 37.90 -37.06
C GLY A 506 6.00 38.16 -38.50
N MET A 507 4.70 38.33 -38.67
CA MET A 507 4.11 39.24 -39.65
C MET A 507 3.15 40.15 -38.93
N GLN A 508 3.48 41.44 -39.02
CA GLN A 508 2.59 42.55 -38.65
C GLN A 508 1.35 42.54 -39.55
N ALA A 509 0.19 42.72 -38.97
CA ALA A 509 -0.84 43.58 -39.59
C ALA A 509 -1.97 43.87 -38.58
N GLY A 510 -2.16 45.15 -38.28
CA GLY A 510 -3.48 45.77 -38.23
C GLY A 510 -4.17 45.89 -36.89
N GLU A 511 -4.02 47.08 -36.33
CA GLU A 511 -4.90 47.70 -35.32
C GLU A 511 -6.41 47.50 -35.59
N LYS A 512 -7.23 47.32 -34.53
CA LYS A 512 -8.30 48.27 -34.17
C LYS A 512 -9.03 47.88 -32.87
N HIS A 513 -9.02 48.88 -32.01
CA HIS A 513 -9.96 49.28 -30.94
C HIS A 513 -11.31 48.55 -30.80
N SER A 514 -11.72 48.22 -29.59
CA SER A 514 -12.53 49.03 -28.67
C SER A 514 -13.05 48.19 -27.50
N ARG A 515 -12.80 48.65 -26.31
CA ARG A 515 -13.69 49.10 -25.23
C ARG A 515 -14.95 48.26 -24.92
N CYS A 516 -15.10 47.78 -23.76
CA CYS A 516 -15.72 48.28 -22.52
C CYS A 516 -16.82 47.40 -21.92
N PHE A 517 -16.80 47.35 -20.60
CA PHE A 517 -17.88 47.16 -19.63
C PHE A 517 -18.56 45.77 -19.60
N GLY A 518 -18.73 45.08 -18.49
CA GLY A 518 -18.97 45.46 -17.07
C GLY A 518 -20.23 44.80 -16.59
N SER A 519 -20.13 44.03 -15.60
CA SER A 519 -20.97 43.66 -14.46
C SER A 519 -20.74 42.22 -14.03
#